data_edb777f6eaf23d36d00e845f6c73b501
#
_entry.id   edb777f6eaf23d36d00e845f6c73b501
#
_cell.length_a   1.000
_cell.length_b   1.000
_cell.length_c   1.000
_cell.angle_alpha   90.00
_cell.angle_beta   90.00
_cell.angle_gamma   90.00
#
_symmetry.space_group_name_H-M   'P 1'
#
loop_
_entity.id
_entity.type
_entity.pdbx_description
1 polymer ?
#
loop_
_entity_poly.entity_id
_entity_poly.type
_entity_poly.pdbx_seq_one_letter_code
_entity_poly.pdbx_strand_id
1 'polypeptide(L)'
;MKQYFGGCDVGSTYGKCVILDEAGAICGHATVRSKINPVQTATEALAAAIAGVDGLENAEGLTYLVGTGYGRNKVPFADENISEISCHAMGVHVTDPKVTGIIDIGGQDVKGIAVDKDGTVKNFAMNDKCAAGTGKFYEAMARAFEMSLEDFSNLSLSAKNVIPITAQCTVFAESEVISLVGEGKPQDEIAAGLQMAIAKRCFVMAKKAGTDGKITLTGGCAKNAGLKQAIEKVLKIKVAELSTDPQLMGALGAAEFARQKGLAAAVDQAGHGAGAGNGEKARQGDTAAGNGEKAWKGFAAHGGRA
;
A
#
# COMPACT_ATOMS: atom_id res chain seq x y z
N MET A 1 15.41 -7.25 26.22
CA MET A 1 15.78 -6.36 25.09
C MET A 1 14.50 -5.89 24.44
N LYS A 2 14.45 -4.65 23.95
CA LYS A 2 13.31 -4.17 23.15
C LYS A 2 13.27 -4.96 21.86
N GLN A 3 12.09 -5.39 21.43
CA GLN A 3 11.87 -6.06 20.14
C GLN A 3 11.34 -5.04 19.12
N TYR A 4 11.84 -5.13 17.92
CA TYR A 4 11.43 -4.27 16.81
C TYR A 4 10.96 -5.10 15.61
N PHE A 5 9.92 -4.63 14.95
CA PHE A 5 9.27 -5.32 13.86
C PHE A 5 9.19 -4.40 12.64
N GLY A 6 9.65 -4.89 11.50
CA GLY A 6 9.76 -4.11 10.28
C GLY A 6 8.72 -4.46 9.22
N GLY A 7 8.24 -3.44 8.51
CA GLY A 7 7.47 -3.59 7.29
C GLY A 7 8.10 -2.80 6.17
N CYS A 8 8.41 -3.45 5.03
CA CYS A 8 9.04 -2.81 3.88
C CYS A 8 8.15 -2.94 2.63
N ASP A 9 7.57 -1.81 2.19
CA ASP A 9 6.75 -1.71 0.98
C ASP A 9 7.59 -1.17 -0.18
N VAL A 10 7.96 -2.04 -1.11
CA VAL A 10 8.69 -1.67 -2.32
C VAL A 10 7.71 -1.44 -3.46
N GLY A 11 7.22 -0.22 -3.56
CA GLY A 11 6.32 0.21 -4.62
C GLY A 11 7.07 0.60 -5.91
N SER A 12 6.30 0.82 -6.99
CA SER A 12 6.85 1.20 -8.31
C SER A 12 7.46 2.60 -8.36
N THR A 13 7.07 3.50 -7.44
CA THR A 13 7.51 4.91 -7.44
C THR A 13 8.24 5.29 -6.15
N TYR A 14 7.86 4.71 -5.02
CA TYR A 14 8.47 4.93 -3.71
C TYR A 14 8.61 3.61 -2.94
N GLY A 15 9.77 3.42 -2.29
CA GLY A 15 9.96 2.46 -1.22
C GLY A 15 9.62 3.09 0.12
N LYS A 16 8.98 2.37 1.01
CA LYS A 16 8.62 2.82 2.36
C LYS A 16 8.96 1.74 3.36
N CYS A 17 9.48 2.13 4.50
CA CYS A 17 9.65 1.25 5.65
C CYS A 17 9.01 1.88 6.89
N VAL A 18 8.44 1.01 7.73
CA VAL A 18 7.92 1.35 9.06
C VAL A 18 8.49 0.34 10.05
N ILE A 19 8.90 0.82 11.21
CA ILE A 19 9.40 0.01 12.32
C ILE A 19 8.48 0.24 13.52
N LEU A 20 7.96 -0.85 14.07
CA LEU A 20 7.12 -0.85 15.26
C LEU A 20 7.88 -1.46 16.45
N ASP A 21 7.52 -1.04 17.65
CA ASP A 21 7.87 -1.73 18.89
C ASP A 21 6.85 -2.84 19.24
N GLU A 22 7.05 -3.51 20.37
CA GLU A 22 6.16 -4.55 20.90
C GLU A 22 4.72 -4.06 21.15
N ALA A 23 4.55 -2.79 21.49
CA ALA A 23 3.25 -2.16 21.72
C ALA A 23 2.54 -1.74 20.42
N GLY A 24 3.21 -1.82 19.27
CA GLY A 24 2.70 -1.36 17.99
C GLY A 24 2.89 0.14 17.74
N ALA A 25 3.72 0.82 18.55
CA ALA A 25 4.05 2.22 18.31
C ALA A 25 5.10 2.34 17.20
N ILE A 26 4.92 3.35 16.33
CA ILE A 26 5.88 3.65 15.26
C ILE A 26 7.13 4.27 15.88
N CYS A 27 8.26 3.54 15.82
CA CYS A 27 9.57 3.99 16.30
C CYS A 27 10.40 4.64 15.19
N GLY A 28 10.22 4.20 13.94
CA GLY A 28 10.93 4.74 12.80
C GLY A 28 10.15 4.53 11.51
N HIS A 29 10.30 5.45 10.57
CA HIS A 29 9.75 5.30 9.23
C HIS A 29 10.54 6.10 8.20
N ALA A 30 10.48 5.67 6.95
CA ALA A 30 11.08 6.40 5.84
C ALA A 30 10.30 6.17 4.54
N THR A 31 10.41 7.16 3.65
CA THR A 31 9.94 7.09 2.26
C THR A 31 11.08 7.54 1.36
N VAL A 32 11.47 6.69 0.41
CA VAL A 32 12.54 6.96 -0.57
C VAL A 32 12.03 6.80 -1.99
N ARG A 33 12.60 7.52 -2.95
CA ARG A 33 12.27 7.34 -4.37
C ARG A 33 12.74 5.96 -4.84
N SER A 34 11.88 5.19 -5.50
CA SER A 34 12.24 3.87 -6.02
C SER A 34 13.34 3.96 -7.08
N LYS A 35 14.30 3.07 -6.96
CA LYS A 35 15.35 2.83 -7.97
C LYS A 35 14.90 1.77 -8.96
N ILE A 36 15.62 1.63 -10.06
CA ILE A 36 15.40 0.54 -11.02
C ILE A 36 15.58 -0.83 -10.35
N ASN A 37 16.58 -0.92 -9.44
CA ASN A 37 16.79 -2.12 -8.64
C ASN A 37 15.94 -2.09 -7.35
N PRO A 38 14.95 -2.97 -7.20
CA PRO A 38 14.10 -3.02 -6.01
C PRO A 38 14.87 -3.34 -4.72
N VAL A 39 15.96 -4.12 -4.81
CA VAL A 39 16.84 -4.43 -3.66
C VAL A 39 17.43 -3.15 -3.10
N GLN A 40 17.94 -2.28 -3.97
CA GLN A 40 18.51 -1.00 -3.56
C GLN A 40 17.44 -0.11 -2.91
N THR A 41 16.23 -0.08 -3.48
CA THR A 41 15.09 0.66 -2.90
C THR A 41 14.77 0.16 -1.48
N ALA A 42 14.68 -1.16 -1.30
CA ALA A 42 14.40 -1.76 0.01
C ALA A 42 15.50 -1.42 1.03
N THR A 43 16.76 -1.56 0.63
CA THR A 43 17.91 -1.29 1.51
C THR A 43 17.97 0.18 1.93
N GLU A 44 17.81 1.12 1.00
CA GLU A 44 17.79 2.55 1.30
C GLU A 44 16.60 2.94 2.21
N ALA A 45 15.41 2.38 1.95
CA ALA A 45 14.23 2.66 2.76
C ALA A 45 14.38 2.13 4.20
N LEU A 46 14.91 0.91 4.36
CA LEU A 46 15.13 0.33 5.68
C LEU A 46 16.21 1.09 6.44
N ALA A 47 17.35 1.37 5.82
CA ALA A 47 18.43 2.11 6.46
C ALA A 47 17.96 3.49 6.96
N ALA A 48 17.16 4.20 6.14
CA ALA A 48 16.61 5.50 6.51
C ALA A 48 15.57 5.38 7.66
N ALA A 49 14.79 4.30 7.73
CA ALA A 49 13.85 4.07 8.81
C ALA A 49 14.55 3.71 10.14
N ILE A 50 15.62 2.92 10.08
CA ILE A 50 16.43 2.52 11.24
C ILE A 50 17.16 3.73 11.86
N ALA A 51 17.63 4.66 11.06
CA ALA A 51 18.43 5.81 11.52
C ALA A 51 17.72 6.66 12.60
N GLY A 52 16.40 6.56 12.74
CA GLY A 52 15.61 7.23 13.77
C GLY A 52 15.28 6.37 14.99
N VAL A 53 15.79 5.12 15.08
CA VAL A 53 15.41 4.17 16.13
C VAL A 53 16.57 3.89 17.08
N ASP A 54 16.43 4.31 18.34
CA ASP A 54 17.47 4.11 19.34
C ASP A 54 17.73 2.61 19.60
N GLY A 55 19.00 2.22 19.48
CA GLY A 55 19.44 0.85 19.77
C GLY A 55 19.18 -0.14 18.63
N LEU A 56 18.78 0.33 17.45
CA LEU A 56 18.65 -0.46 16.23
C LEU A 56 19.66 0.01 15.19
N GLU A 57 20.67 -0.81 14.89
CA GLU A 57 21.77 -0.42 13.98
C GLU A 57 21.58 -0.93 12.55
N ASN A 58 20.92 -2.07 12.38
CA ASN A 58 20.76 -2.74 11.08
C ASN A 58 19.52 -3.66 11.07
N ALA A 59 19.29 -4.33 9.92
CA ALA A 59 18.17 -5.26 9.76
C ALA A 59 18.20 -6.45 10.71
N GLU A 60 19.38 -6.90 11.11
CA GLU A 60 19.57 -8.07 12.01
C GLU A 60 19.06 -7.81 13.43
N GLY A 61 18.94 -6.53 13.82
CA GLY A 61 18.32 -6.12 15.08
C GLY A 61 16.80 -6.17 15.09
N LEU A 62 16.15 -6.41 13.93
CA LEU A 62 14.70 -6.62 13.87
C LEU A 62 14.34 -8.06 14.25
N THR A 63 13.30 -8.22 15.05
CA THR A 63 12.79 -9.54 15.46
C THR A 63 12.10 -10.26 14.30
N TYR A 64 11.41 -9.51 13.45
CA TYR A 64 10.74 -10.01 12.25
C TYR A 64 10.53 -8.86 11.26
N LEU A 65 10.62 -9.15 9.95
CA LEU A 65 10.35 -8.19 8.89
C LEU A 65 9.48 -8.79 7.78
N VAL A 66 8.43 -8.07 7.41
CA VAL A 66 7.55 -8.43 6.29
C VAL A 66 7.79 -7.51 5.11
N GLY A 67 8.04 -8.12 3.94
CA GLY A 67 8.10 -7.45 2.64
C GLY A 67 6.72 -7.34 1.99
N THR A 68 6.42 -6.21 1.35
CA THR A 68 5.19 -6.00 0.58
C THR A 68 5.42 -5.08 -0.63
N GLY A 69 4.36 -4.81 -1.40
CA GLY A 69 4.42 -4.00 -2.61
C GLY A 69 4.75 -4.79 -3.87
N TYR A 70 4.87 -4.07 -4.99
CA TYR A 70 5.19 -4.64 -6.30
C TYR A 70 6.53 -5.39 -6.29
N GLY A 71 7.53 -4.83 -5.62
CA GLY A 71 8.89 -5.38 -5.51
C GLY A 71 9.12 -6.34 -4.34
N ARG A 72 8.09 -6.77 -3.61
CA ARG A 72 8.21 -7.56 -2.36
C ARG A 72 9.12 -8.77 -2.46
N ASN A 73 9.10 -9.50 -3.58
CA ASN A 73 9.92 -10.70 -3.79
C ASN A 73 11.42 -10.41 -3.93
N LYS A 74 11.81 -9.13 -3.88
CA LYS A 74 13.19 -8.65 -3.97
C LYS A 74 13.64 -7.92 -2.71
N VAL A 75 12.89 -8.01 -1.60
CA VAL A 75 13.31 -7.49 -0.29
C VAL A 75 14.23 -8.52 0.35
N PRO A 76 15.56 -8.26 0.42
CA PRO A 76 16.55 -9.32 0.70
C PRO A 76 16.60 -9.74 2.18
N PHE A 77 16.02 -8.93 3.07
CA PHE A 77 16.00 -9.12 4.52
C PHE A 77 14.59 -9.43 5.05
N ALA A 78 13.62 -9.72 4.18
CA ALA A 78 12.28 -10.07 4.61
C ALA A 78 12.22 -11.55 5.03
N ASP A 79 11.68 -11.81 6.21
CA ASP A 79 11.36 -13.16 6.69
C ASP A 79 10.16 -13.73 5.92
N GLU A 80 9.23 -12.86 5.52
CA GLU A 80 8.04 -13.23 4.75
C GLU A 80 7.59 -12.11 3.82
N ASN A 81 6.87 -12.49 2.77
CA ASN A 81 6.24 -11.54 1.85
C ASN A 81 4.73 -11.66 1.88
N ILE A 82 4.04 -10.55 2.17
CA ILE A 82 2.59 -10.45 2.22
C ILE A 82 2.08 -9.54 1.09
N SER A 83 0.89 -9.84 0.58
CA SER A 83 0.21 -9.04 -0.45
C SER A 83 0.07 -7.58 -0.02
N GLU A 84 0.36 -6.64 -0.93
CA GLU A 84 0.15 -5.21 -0.66
C GLU A 84 -1.30 -4.89 -0.32
N ILE A 85 -2.26 -5.61 -0.89
CA ILE A 85 -3.69 -5.41 -0.62
C ILE A 85 -4.00 -5.73 0.85
N SER A 86 -3.49 -6.86 1.35
CA SER A 86 -3.63 -7.25 2.76
C SER A 86 -2.90 -6.27 3.69
N CYS A 87 -1.71 -5.81 3.29
CA CYS A 87 -0.95 -4.86 4.10
C CYS A 87 -1.64 -3.48 4.17
N HIS A 88 -2.19 -2.96 3.06
CA HIS A 88 -2.97 -1.73 3.09
C HIS A 88 -4.21 -1.85 3.98
N ALA A 89 -4.93 -2.99 3.90
CA ALA A 89 -6.09 -3.26 4.76
C ALA A 89 -5.70 -3.26 6.24
N MET A 90 -4.65 -3.99 6.63
CA MET A 90 -4.17 -4.05 8.01
C MET A 90 -3.64 -2.69 8.49
N GLY A 91 -2.86 -1.97 7.68
CA GLY A 91 -2.33 -0.65 8.05
C GLY A 91 -3.44 0.38 8.30
N VAL A 92 -4.49 0.37 7.49
CA VAL A 92 -5.66 1.22 7.73
C VAL A 92 -6.42 0.76 8.98
N HIS A 93 -6.59 -0.55 9.18
CA HIS A 93 -7.31 -1.10 10.33
C HIS A 93 -6.66 -0.70 11.67
N VAL A 94 -5.32 -0.79 11.79
CA VAL A 94 -4.63 -0.39 13.03
C VAL A 94 -4.66 1.13 13.26
N THR A 95 -4.85 1.92 12.19
CA THR A 95 -4.95 3.38 12.27
C THR A 95 -6.37 3.84 12.59
N ASP A 96 -7.38 3.24 11.95
CA ASP A 96 -8.80 3.50 12.17
C ASP A 96 -9.63 2.23 11.88
N PRO A 97 -9.96 1.41 12.90
CA PRO A 97 -10.66 0.14 12.74
C PRO A 97 -12.13 0.29 12.29
N LYS A 98 -12.64 1.53 12.18
CA LYS A 98 -14.00 1.80 11.67
C LYS A 98 -14.05 1.95 10.15
N VAL A 99 -12.89 2.02 9.49
CA VAL A 99 -12.81 2.08 8.04
C VAL A 99 -13.12 0.70 7.45
N THR A 100 -14.07 0.65 6.53
CA THR A 100 -14.50 -0.57 5.84
C THR A 100 -14.23 -0.54 4.34
N GLY A 101 -13.79 0.60 3.81
CA GLY A 101 -13.43 0.77 2.41
C GLY A 101 -12.16 1.58 2.23
N ILE A 102 -11.30 1.14 1.32
CA ILE A 102 -10.06 1.83 0.98
C ILE A 102 -10.04 2.07 -0.53
N ILE A 103 -9.65 3.27 -0.93
CA ILE A 103 -9.25 3.57 -2.30
C ILE A 103 -7.76 3.84 -2.25
N ASP A 104 -6.97 2.87 -2.71
CA ASP A 104 -5.52 3.00 -2.81
C ASP A 104 -5.14 3.51 -4.20
N ILE A 105 -4.39 4.61 -4.23
CA ILE A 105 -3.98 5.26 -5.48
C ILE A 105 -2.46 5.34 -5.48
N GLY A 106 -1.87 4.31 -6.09
CA GLY A 106 -0.44 4.11 -6.20
C GLY A 106 0.21 4.91 -7.34
N GLY A 107 1.50 4.60 -7.58
CA GLY A 107 2.26 5.21 -8.67
C GLY A 107 1.81 4.75 -10.06
N GLN A 108 1.35 3.49 -10.18
CA GLN A 108 1.00 2.87 -11.48
C GLN A 108 -0.34 2.11 -11.45
N ASP A 109 -1.01 2.06 -10.34
CA ASP A 109 -2.26 1.33 -10.15
C ASP A 109 -3.26 2.08 -9.27
N VAL A 110 -4.53 1.67 -9.35
CA VAL A 110 -5.61 2.11 -8.47
C VAL A 110 -6.35 0.89 -7.99
N LYS A 111 -6.60 0.81 -6.69
CA LYS A 111 -7.34 -0.29 -6.07
C LYS A 111 -8.52 0.22 -5.25
N GLY A 112 -9.63 -0.51 -5.31
CA GLY A 112 -10.67 -0.47 -4.30
C GLY A 112 -10.52 -1.70 -3.44
N ILE A 113 -10.57 -1.56 -2.11
CA ILE A 113 -10.42 -2.67 -1.16
C ILE A 113 -11.56 -2.57 -0.15
N ALA A 114 -12.38 -3.61 -0.04
CA ALA A 114 -13.37 -3.76 1.03
C ALA A 114 -12.72 -4.54 2.18
N VAL A 115 -12.87 -4.03 3.41
CA VAL A 115 -12.20 -4.52 4.60
C VAL A 115 -13.25 -4.96 5.63
N ASP A 116 -13.03 -6.10 6.24
CA ASP A 116 -13.85 -6.59 7.36
C ASP A 116 -13.42 -5.97 8.70
N LYS A 117 -14.20 -6.22 9.75
CA LYS A 117 -14.03 -5.63 11.08
C LYS A 117 -12.71 -5.99 11.78
N ASP A 118 -12.06 -7.05 11.34
CA ASP A 118 -10.78 -7.55 11.83
C ASP A 118 -9.57 -7.11 10.98
N GLY A 119 -9.80 -6.22 10.01
CA GLY A 119 -8.75 -5.75 9.11
C GLY A 119 -8.43 -6.69 7.95
N THR A 120 -9.18 -7.81 7.80
CA THR A 120 -9.00 -8.72 6.66
C THR A 120 -9.67 -8.18 5.40
N VAL A 121 -9.12 -8.57 4.25
CA VAL A 121 -9.65 -8.18 2.94
C VAL A 121 -10.87 -9.04 2.62
N LYS A 122 -12.03 -8.40 2.51
CA LYS A 122 -13.27 -9.03 2.08
C LYS A 122 -13.36 -9.21 0.57
N ASN A 123 -12.98 -8.18 -0.16
CA ASN A 123 -12.95 -8.17 -1.62
C ASN A 123 -12.08 -7.02 -2.12
N PHE A 124 -11.60 -7.08 -3.35
CA PHE A 124 -10.88 -5.99 -3.97
C PHE A 124 -11.09 -5.94 -5.49
N ALA A 125 -10.82 -4.77 -6.06
CA ALA A 125 -10.71 -4.56 -7.50
C ALA A 125 -9.49 -3.69 -7.77
N MET A 126 -8.73 -4.01 -8.82
CA MET A 126 -7.51 -3.31 -9.18
C MET A 126 -7.48 -2.99 -10.67
N ASN A 127 -6.95 -1.81 -11.00
CA ASN A 127 -6.55 -1.44 -12.34
C ASN A 127 -5.04 -1.18 -12.36
N ASP A 128 -4.29 -2.14 -12.89
CA ASP A 128 -2.83 -2.13 -13.03
C ASP A 128 -2.39 -2.05 -14.51
N LYS A 129 -3.33 -1.97 -15.44
CA LYS A 129 -3.07 -1.98 -16.89
C LYS A 129 -3.01 -0.58 -17.51
N CYS A 130 -3.50 0.44 -16.80
CA CYS A 130 -3.61 1.78 -17.33
C CYS A 130 -3.10 2.81 -16.32
N ALA A 131 -2.10 3.60 -16.74
CA ALA A 131 -1.53 4.66 -15.89
C ALA A 131 -2.52 5.81 -15.60
N ALA A 132 -3.58 5.93 -16.38
CA ALA A 132 -4.57 6.98 -16.22
C ALA A 132 -5.28 6.87 -14.86
N GLY A 133 -5.11 7.90 -14.04
CA GLY A 133 -5.64 7.95 -12.67
C GLY A 133 -4.64 7.54 -11.59
N THR A 134 -3.38 7.37 -11.93
CA THR A 134 -2.29 6.97 -11.02
C THR A 134 -1.31 8.12 -10.81
N GLY A 135 -0.33 7.93 -9.92
CA GLY A 135 0.72 8.91 -9.69
C GLY A 135 1.48 9.30 -10.96
N LYS A 136 1.71 8.34 -11.88
CA LYS A 136 2.35 8.60 -13.19
C LYS A 136 1.52 9.53 -14.08
N PHE A 137 0.21 9.42 -14.02
CA PHE A 137 -0.68 10.36 -14.71
C PHE A 137 -0.50 11.78 -14.14
N TYR A 138 -0.49 11.93 -12.81
CA TYR A 138 -0.29 13.22 -12.17
C TYR A 138 1.09 13.83 -12.45
N GLU A 139 2.14 13.02 -12.48
CA GLU A 139 3.48 13.46 -12.86
C GLU A 139 3.51 14.00 -14.32
N ALA A 140 2.76 13.37 -15.25
CA ALA A 140 2.65 13.84 -16.63
C ALA A 140 1.86 15.15 -16.71
N MET A 141 0.73 15.24 -16.03
CA MET A 141 -0.10 16.46 -16.03
C MET A 141 0.62 17.64 -15.38
N ALA A 142 1.26 17.46 -14.24
CA ALA A 142 2.03 18.52 -13.57
C ALA A 142 3.14 19.08 -14.49
N ARG A 143 3.81 18.21 -15.26
CA ARG A 143 4.79 18.64 -16.28
C ARG A 143 4.13 19.43 -17.41
N ALA A 144 2.96 18.99 -17.89
CA ALA A 144 2.24 19.70 -18.95
C ALA A 144 1.78 21.10 -18.52
N PHE A 145 1.55 21.31 -17.22
CA PHE A 145 1.23 22.61 -16.62
C PHE A 145 2.48 23.36 -16.13
N GLU A 146 3.69 22.80 -16.29
CA GLU A 146 4.95 23.37 -15.79
C GLU A 146 4.92 23.68 -14.28
N MET A 147 4.25 22.81 -13.51
CA MET A 147 4.01 22.98 -12.08
C MET A 147 4.59 21.83 -11.25
N SER A 148 4.77 22.06 -9.94
CA SER A 148 4.98 20.98 -8.99
C SER A 148 3.72 20.12 -8.83
N LEU A 149 3.85 18.88 -8.33
CA LEU A 149 2.70 18.04 -8.01
C LEU A 149 1.79 18.69 -6.97
N GLU A 150 2.36 19.42 -6.02
CA GLU A 150 1.64 20.12 -4.95
C GLU A 150 0.83 21.29 -5.51
N ASP A 151 1.46 22.14 -6.32
CA ASP A 151 0.78 23.27 -6.97
C ASP A 151 -0.35 22.78 -7.87
N PHE A 152 -0.09 21.74 -8.67
CA PHE A 152 -1.11 21.14 -9.52
C PHE A 152 -2.28 20.53 -8.70
N SER A 153 -1.98 19.91 -7.56
CA SER A 153 -3.00 19.39 -6.64
C SER A 153 -3.93 20.49 -6.15
N ASN A 154 -3.36 21.63 -5.78
CA ASN A 154 -4.09 22.76 -5.20
C ASN A 154 -4.80 23.63 -6.26
N LEU A 155 -4.28 23.65 -7.49
CA LEU A 155 -4.83 24.47 -8.59
C LEU A 155 -6.33 24.24 -8.81
N SER A 156 -6.76 22.98 -8.80
CA SER A 156 -8.16 22.60 -9.03
C SER A 156 -9.13 23.08 -7.94
N LEU A 157 -8.63 23.47 -6.76
CA LEU A 157 -9.46 23.90 -5.64
C LEU A 157 -10.04 25.32 -5.85
N SER A 158 -9.41 26.13 -6.70
CA SER A 158 -9.87 27.49 -7.05
C SER A 158 -10.90 27.52 -8.20
N ALA A 159 -11.08 26.40 -8.89
CA ALA A 159 -11.92 26.29 -10.06
C ALA A 159 -13.39 26.60 -9.76
N LYS A 160 -13.98 27.50 -10.56
CA LYS A 160 -15.40 27.85 -10.48
C LYS A 160 -16.27 26.87 -11.27
N ASN A 161 -15.72 26.33 -12.36
CA ASN A 161 -16.37 25.36 -13.23
C ASN A 161 -15.46 24.14 -13.41
N VAL A 162 -15.94 23.14 -14.13
CA VAL A 162 -15.21 21.93 -14.48
C VAL A 162 -15.21 21.78 -16.00
N ILE A 163 -14.07 21.87 -16.63
CA ILE A 163 -13.93 21.57 -18.05
C ILE A 163 -13.80 20.05 -18.22
N PRO A 164 -14.76 19.36 -18.84
CA PRO A 164 -14.69 17.91 -18.98
C PRO A 164 -13.47 17.50 -19.81
N ILE A 165 -12.68 16.54 -19.28
CA ILE A 165 -11.62 15.88 -20.02
C ILE A 165 -12.18 14.57 -20.56
N THR A 166 -12.12 14.39 -21.87
CA THR A 166 -12.72 13.26 -22.57
C THR A 166 -11.76 12.09 -22.77
N ALA A 167 -10.47 12.39 -22.88
CA ALA A 167 -9.43 11.40 -23.10
C ALA A 167 -9.26 10.47 -21.87
N GLN A 168 -9.31 9.18 -22.15
CA GLN A 168 -9.14 8.16 -21.12
C GLN A 168 -7.68 7.72 -20.93
N CYS A 169 -6.88 7.82 -21.96
CA CYS A 169 -5.46 7.48 -21.93
C CYS A 169 -4.63 8.70 -21.53
N THR A 170 -3.57 8.51 -20.73
CA THR A 170 -2.67 9.58 -20.28
C THR A 170 -2.10 10.39 -21.45
N VAL A 171 -1.67 9.72 -22.54
CA VAL A 171 -1.07 10.37 -23.71
C VAL A 171 -2.08 11.30 -24.40
N PHE A 172 -3.31 10.83 -24.59
CA PHE A 172 -4.34 11.64 -25.21
C PHE A 172 -4.86 12.74 -24.29
N ALA A 173 -4.90 12.49 -22.98
CA ALA A 173 -5.27 13.51 -21.99
C ALA A 173 -4.24 14.65 -21.96
N GLU A 174 -2.95 14.34 -22.07
CA GLU A 174 -1.90 15.36 -22.18
C GLU A 174 -2.08 16.24 -23.41
N SER A 175 -2.35 15.64 -24.58
CA SER A 175 -2.62 16.38 -25.82
C SER A 175 -3.89 17.23 -25.72
N GLU A 176 -4.96 16.71 -25.11
CA GLU A 176 -6.21 17.46 -24.88
C GLU A 176 -5.98 18.66 -23.96
N VAL A 177 -5.22 18.48 -22.88
CA VAL A 177 -4.84 19.54 -21.93
C VAL A 177 -4.05 20.65 -22.63
N ILE A 178 -3.01 20.29 -23.40
CA ILE A 178 -2.20 21.26 -24.15
C ILE A 178 -3.08 22.07 -25.11
N SER A 179 -4.03 21.42 -25.78
CA SER A 179 -4.97 22.10 -26.68
C SER A 179 -5.87 23.07 -25.94
N LEU A 180 -6.45 22.66 -24.80
CA LEU A 180 -7.30 23.51 -23.98
C LEU A 180 -6.55 24.72 -23.41
N VAL A 181 -5.30 24.54 -22.98
CA VAL A 181 -4.43 25.63 -22.53
C VAL A 181 -4.15 26.59 -23.70
N GLY A 182 -3.85 26.06 -24.89
CA GLY A 182 -3.62 26.83 -26.11
C GLY A 182 -4.87 27.62 -26.57
N GLU A 183 -6.06 27.13 -26.25
CA GLU A 183 -7.34 27.84 -26.47
C GLU A 183 -7.62 28.93 -25.42
N GLY A 184 -6.73 29.11 -24.43
CA GLY A 184 -6.90 30.09 -23.36
C GLY A 184 -7.92 29.69 -22.28
N LYS A 185 -8.26 28.41 -22.15
CA LYS A 185 -9.15 27.94 -21.08
C LYS A 185 -8.47 28.09 -19.72
N PRO A 186 -9.22 28.39 -18.63
CA PRO A 186 -8.68 28.52 -17.30
C PRO A 186 -8.02 27.20 -16.83
N GLN A 187 -6.75 27.29 -16.39
CA GLN A 187 -5.96 26.12 -16.00
C GLN A 187 -6.54 25.40 -14.79
N ASP A 188 -7.11 26.12 -13.83
CA ASP A 188 -7.79 25.56 -12.65
C ASP A 188 -9.03 24.75 -13.02
N GLU A 189 -9.81 25.20 -14.01
CA GLU A 189 -10.98 24.48 -14.50
C GLU A 189 -10.60 23.21 -15.29
N ILE A 190 -9.48 23.25 -16.05
CA ILE A 190 -8.91 22.06 -16.72
C ILE A 190 -8.43 21.07 -15.65
N ALA A 191 -7.67 21.55 -14.63
CA ALA A 191 -7.21 20.72 -13.52
C ALA A 191 -8.38 20.07 -12.78
N ALA A 192 -9.46 20.80 -12.52
CA ALA A 192 -10.67 20.25 -11.90
C ALA A 192 -11.31 19.16 -12.76
N GLY A 193 -11.28 19.30 -14.10
CA GLY A 193 -11.74 18.28 -15.05
C GLY A 193 -10.93 17.00 -14.96
N LEU A 194 -9.61 17.12 -14.86
CA LEU A 194 -8.69 15.98 -14.64
C LEU A 194 -8.97 15.28 -13.32
N GLN A 195 -9.08 16.02 -12.21
CA GLN A 195 -9.41 15.44 -10.90
C GLN A 195 -10.75 14.67 -10.94
N MET A 196 -11.76 15.25 -11.60
CA MET A 196 -13.08 14.64 -11.75
C MET A 196 -13.02 13.34 -12.59
N ALA A 197 -12.23 13.31 -13.67
CA ALA A 197 -12.06 12.13 -14.50
C ALA A 197 -11.42 10.99 -13.73
N ILE A 198 -10.42 11.29 -12.88
CA ILE A 198 -9.77 10.30 -12.03
C ILE A 198 -10.69 9.82 -10.90
N ALA A 199 -11.41 10.74 -10.25
CA ALA A 199 -12.37 10.39 -9.21
C ALA A 199 -13.45 9.41 -9.70
N LYS A 200 -13.92 9.56 -10.95
CA LYS A 200 -14.85 8.60 -11.57
C LYS A 200 -14.25 7.20 -11.71
N ARG A 201 -12.94 7.08 -11.99
CA ARG A 201 -12.24 5.78 -12.06
C ARG A 201 -12.09 5.17 -10.68
N CYS A 202 -11.71 5.97 -9.69
CA CYS A 202 -11.68 5.54 -8.28
C CYS A 202 -13.04 5.00 -7.83
N PHE A 203 -14.13 5.68 -8.21
CA PHE A 203 -15.51 5.22 -7.95
C PHE A 203 -15.78 3.84 -8.56
N VAL A 204 -15.36 3.61 -9.82
CA VAL A 204 -15.56 2.30 -10.46
C VAL A 204 -14.82 1.20 -9.72
N MET A 205 -13.59 1.45 -9.26
CA MET A 205 -12.81 0.47 -8.48
C MET A 205 -13.44 0.22 -7.11
N ALA A 206 -13.82 1.28 -6.41
CA ALA A 206 -14.52 1.20 -5.13
C ALA A 206 -15.81 0.37 -5.25
N LYS A 207 -16.62 0.67 -6.28
CA LYS A 207 -17.88 -0.05 -6.53
C LYS A 207 -17.67 -1.52 -6.88
N LYS A 208 -16.67 -1.85 -7.71
CA LYS A 208 -16.32 -3.24 -8.06
C LYS A 208 -15.84 -4.03 -6.85
N ALA A 209 -15.12 -3.40 -5.95
CA ALA A 209 -14.68 -4.01 -4.69
C ALA A 209 -15.84 -4.17 -3.69
N GLY A 210 -16.95 -3.49 -3.88
CA GLY A 210 -18.06 -3.47 -2.92
C GLY A 210 -17.73 -2.67 -1.67
N THR A 211 -16.91 -1.60 -1.79
CA THR A 211 -16.62 -0.73 -0.65
C THR A 211 -17.88 0.01 -0.22
N ASP A 212 -18.15 0.00 1.05
CA ASP A 212 -19.26 0.67 1.71
C ASP A 212 -18.82 1.29 3.05
N GLY A 213 -19.72 2.00 3.70
CA GLY A 213 -19.49 2.56 5.03
C GLY A 213 -18.44 3.68 5.05
N LYS A 214 -17.49 3.60 5.98
CA LYS A 214 -16.43 4.59 6.16
C LYS A 214 -15.26 4.30 5.21
N ILE A 215 -14.99 5.22 4.29
CA ILE A 215 -13.97 5.06 3.25
C ILE A 215 -12.82 6.02 3.48
N THR A 216 -11.59 5.54 3.30
CA THR A 216 -10.36 6.35 3.31
C THR A 216 -9.57 6.22 2.01
N LEU A 217 -8.59 7.11 1.81
CA LEU A 217 -7.62 7.07 0.72
C LEU A 217 -6.26 6.63 1.24
N THR A 218 -5.56 5.82 0.45
CA THR A 218 -4.16 5.44 0.69
C THR A 218 -3.30 5.61 -0.56
N GLY A 219 -1.99 5.42 -0.41
CA GLY A 219 -1.03 5.67 -1.47
C GLY A 219 -0.61 7.13 -1.59
N GLY A 220 0.36 7.40 -2.47
CA GLY A 220 0.92 8.75 -2.62
C GLY A 220 -0.07 9.80 -3.10
N CYS A 221 -1.03 9.41 -3.94
CA CYS A 221 -2.05 10.33 -4.47
C CYS A 221 -3.15 10.68 -3.45
N ALA A 222 -3.23 9.99 -2.31
CA ALA A 222 -4.13 10.37 -1.21
C ALA A 222 -3.83 11.78 -0.66
N LYS A 223 -2.60 12.27 -0.85
CA LYS A 223 -2.17 13.63 -0.47
C LYS A 223 -2.66 14.73 -1.43
N ASN A 224 -3.25 14.36 -2.58
CA ASN A 224 -3.78 15.32 -3.55
C ASN A 224 -5.14 15.84 -3.07
N ALA A 225 -5.17 17.07 -2.59
CA ALA A 225 -6.37 17.73 -2.04
C ALA A 225 -7.48 17.88 -3.08
N GLY A 226 -7.13 18.24 -4.32
CA GLY A 226 -8.09 18.35 -5.42
C GLY A 226 -8.73 17.01 -5.77
N LEU A 227 -7.93 15.93 -5.80
CA LEU A 227 -8.44 14.58 -6.02
C LEU A 227 -9.37 14.13 -4.89
N LYS A 228 -8.97 14.34 -3.65
CA LYS A 228 -9.80 14.04 -2.48
C LYS A 228 -11.16 14.73 -2.58
N GLN A 229 -11.17 16.03 -2.87
CA GLN A 229 -12.42 16.80 -3.06
C GLN A 229 -13.28 16.21 -4.20
N ALA A 230 -12.65 15.86 -5.34
CA ALA A 230 -13.35 15.27 -6.47
C ALA A 230 -13.93 13.89 -6.14
N ILE A 231 -13.20 13.04 -5.39
CA ILE A 231 -13.68 11.73 -4.91
C ILE A 231 -14.87 11.91 -3.99
N GLU A 232 -14.80 12.81 -3.02
CA GLU A 232 -15.91 13.11 -2.10
C GLU A 232 -17.18 13.54 -2.87
N LYS A 233 -17.01 14.35 -3.91
CA LYS A 233 -18.09 14.81 -4.78
C LYS A 233 -18.73 13.65 -5.57
N VAL A 234 -17.89 12.78 -6.16
CA VAL A 234 -18.36 11.67 -7.01
C VAL A 234 -19.02 10.57 -6.19
N LEU A 235 -18.42 10.21 -5.05
CA LEU A 235 -18.94 9.16 -4.17
C LEU A 235 -20.05 9.67 -3.23
N LYS A 236 -20.21 10.98 -3.09
CA LYS A 236 -21.12 11.65 -2.14
C LYS A 236 -20.88 11.23 -0.70
N ILE A 237 -19.61 11.14 -0.32
CA ILE A 237 -19.14 10.77 1.03
C ILE A 237 -18.17 11.83 1.54
N LYS A 238 -17.80 11.72 2.81
CA LYS A 238 -16.59 12.31 3.36
C LYS A 238 -15.52 11.25 3.48
N VAL A 239 -14.33 11.54 2.95
CA VAL A 239 -13.16 10.67 3.08
C VAL A 239 -12.66 10.76 4.52
N ALA A 240 -12.47 9.60 5.16
CA ALA A 240 -11.91 9.51 6.50
C ALA A 240 -10.43 9.89 6.50
N GLU A 241 -10.05 10.79 7.40
CA GLU A 241 -8.65 11.12 7.65
C GLU A 241 -8.01 10.04 8.49
N LEU A 242 -6.79 9.65 8.14
CA LEU A 242 -5.95 8.77 8.93
C LEU A 242 -5.02 9.59 9.83
N SER A 243 -4.73 9.11 11.02
CA SER A 243 -3.79 9.75 11.95
C SER A 243 -2.32 9.59 11.51
N THR A 244 -2.06 8.72 10.56
CA THR A 244 -0.73 8.45 10.00
C THR A 244 -0.72 8.77 8.50
N ASP A 245 0.45 9.09 7.96
CA ASP A 245 0.63 9.36 6.52
C ASP A 245 0.02 8.24 5.66
N PRO A 246 -0.99 8.54 4.80
CA PRO A 246 -1.67 7.54 3.99
C PRO A 246 -0.74 6.79 3.02
N GLN A 247 0.44 7.32 2.74
CA GLN A 247 1.45 6.69 1.90
C GLN A 247 2.17 5.54 2.60
N LEU A 248 2.17 5.52 3.94
CA LEU A 248 2.83 4.50 4.76
C LEU A 248 1.96 3.27 5.03
N MET A 249 0.68 3.27 4.67
CA MET A 249 -0.27 2.22 5.08
C MET A 249 0.16 0.80 4.69
N GLY A 250 0.74 0.62 3.49
CA GLY A 250 1.29 -0.67 3.08
C GLY A 250 2.43 -1.15 3.97
N ALA A 251 3.39 -0.26 4.27
CA ALA A 251 4.51 -0.58 5.15
C ALA A 251 4.07 -0.75 6.62
N LEU A 252 3.12 0.06 7.10
CA LEU A 252 2.57 -0.06 8.45
C LEU A 252 1.85 -1.40 8.65
N GLY A 253 1.02 -1.80 7.69
CA GLY A 253 0.34 -3.11 7.78
C GLY A 253 1.31 -4.28 7.68
N ALA A 254 2.36 -4.17 6.86
CA ALA A 254 3.44 -5.15 6.82
C ALA A 254 4.17 -5.25 8.17
N ALA A 255 4.49 -4.12 8.81
CA ALA A 255 5.11 -4.07 10.13
C ALA A 255 4.20 -4.67 11.22
N GLU A 256 2.89 -4.43 11.15
CA GLU A 256 1.93 -5.05 12.08
C GLU A 256 1.85 -6.56 11.90
N PHE A 257 1.83 -7.08 10.67
CA PHE A 257 1.95 -8.52 10.44
C PHE A 257 3.26 -9.09 10.97
N ALA A 258 4.38 -8.37 10.80
CA ALA A 258 5.66 -8.75 11.36
C ALA A 258 5.60 -8.82 12.90
N ARG A 259 4.98 -7.83 13.54
CA ARG A 259 4.80 -7.79 15.00
C ARG A 259 3.97 -8.96 15.52
N GLN A 260 2.83 -9.24 14.90
CA GLN A 260 1.96 -10.35 15.29
C GLN A 260 2.68 -11.70 15.19
N LYS A 261 3.42 -11.93 14.09
CA LYS A 261 4.14 -13.18 13.85
C LYS A 261 5.36 -13.34 14.75
N GLY A 262 6.15 -12.28 14.92
CA GLY A 262 7.34 -12.31 15.77
C GLY A 262 7.00 -12.52 17.23
N LEU A 263 5.92 -11.89 17.74
CA LEU A 263 5.44 -12.12 19.12
C LEU A 263 4.89 -13.55 19.30
N ALA A 264 4.16 -14.09 18.31
CA ALA A 264 3.67 -15.47 18.37
C ALA A 264 4.82 -16.48 18.41
N ALA A 265 5.84 -16.31 17.57
CA ALA A 265 7.03 -17.19 17.55
C ALA A 265 7.80 -17.15 18.87
N ALA A 266 7.89 -16.00 19.53
CA ALA A 266 8.54 -15.87 20.84
C ALA A 266 7.79 -16.62 21.94
N VAL A 267 6.46 -16.64 21.91
CA VAL A 267 5.61 -17.40 22.85
C VAL A 267 5.81 -18.91 22.66
N ASP A 268 5.84 -19.39 21.42
CA ASP A 268 6.03 -20.82 21.12
C ASP A 268 7.41 -21.32 21.58
N GLN A 269 8.46 -20.52 21.40
CA GLN A 269 9.81 -20.85 21.88
C GLN A 269 9.88 -20.90 23.42
N ALA A 270 9.21 -19.98 24.10
CA ALA A 270 9.15 -19.96 25.56
C ALA A 270 8.37 -21.18 26.13
N GLY A 271 7.31 -21.61 25.44
CA GLY A 271 6.51 -22.79 25.80
C GLY A 271 7.26 -24.13 25.67
N HIS A 272 8.13 -24.24 24.64
CA HIS A 272 8.96 -25.45 24.46
C HIS A 272 10.17 -25.51 25.40
N GLY A 273 10.67 -24.37 25.89
CA GLY A 273 11.76 -24.31 26.89
C GLY A 273 11.35 -24.69 28.29
N ALA A 274 10.07 -24.59 28.66
CA ALA A 274 9.56 -24.93 29.98
C ALA A 274 9.22 -26.45 30.18
N GLY A 275 9.21 -27.22 29.08
CA GLY A 275 8.87 -28.66 29.09
C GLY A 275 10.07 -29.63 29.18
N ALA A 276 11.31 -29.13 29.13
CA ALA A 276 12.50 -29.96 29.13
C ALA A 276 13.18 -30.10 30.52
N GLY A 277 12.39 -30.45 31.50
CA GLY A 277 12.90 -30.74 32.88
C GLY A 277 12.07 -31.80 33.57
N ASN A 278 12.34 -33.07 33.28
CA ASN A 278 12.25 -34.31 34.02
C ASN A 278 11.60 -35.45 33.21
N GLY A 279 12.43 -36.42 32.87
CA GLY A 279 11.95 -37.68 32.25
C GLY A 279 13.12 -38.53 31.79
N GLU A 280 13.66 -39.28 32.74
CA GLU A 280 14.72 -40.26 32.62
C GLU A 280 14.38 -41.35 31.58
N LYS A 281 15.37 -41.68 30.78
CA LYS A 281 15.65 -42.94 30.05
C LYS A 281 14.57 -44.01 29.95
N ALA A 282 14.15 -44.31 28.70
CA ALA A 282 13.93 -45.72 28.28
C ALA A 282 14.36 -45.89 26.84
N ARG A 283 15.07 -46.99 26.61
CA ARG A 283 15.75 -47.41 25.36
C ARG A 283 14.82 -48.08 24.34
N GLN A 284 15.32 -48.04 23.10
CA GLN A 284 15.11 -49.02 22.01
C GLN A 284 13.81 -48.89 21.17
N GLY A 285 13.98 -48.63 19.86
CA GLY A 285 14.05 -49.65 18.85
C GLY A 285 13.21 -49.24 17.63
N ASP A 286 13.84 -49.37 16.48
CA ASP A 286 13.32 -49.71 15.17
C ASP A 286 12.62 -48.68 14.28
N THR A 287 13.40 -48.32 13.26
CA THR A 287 13.11 -48.32 11.80
C THR A 287 11.65 -48.20 11.32
N ALA A 288 11.35 -47.19 10.53
CA ALA A 288 10.94 -47.35 9.14
C ALA A 288 10.59 -46.00 8.49
N ALA A 289 11.02 -45.90 7.24
CA ALA A 289 10.76 -44.81 6.29
C ALA A 289 9.26 -44.63 5.99
N GLY A 290 8.86 -43.42 5.71
CA GLY A 290 7.54 -43.16 5.18
C GLY A 290 7.43 -41.74 4.61
N ASN A 291 7.72 -41.63 3.31
CA ASN A 291 7.42 -40.49 2.45
C ASN A 291 5.98 -40.01 2.62
N GLY A 292 5.80 -38.70 2.72
CA GLY A 292 4.49 -38.10 2.69
C GLY A 292 4.50 -36.69 2.09
N GLU A 293 4.95 -36.57 0.81
CA GLU A 293 4.55 -35.47 -0.06
C GLU A 293 3.02 -35.40 -0.13
N LYS A 294 2.43 -34.29 0.29
CA LYS A 294 1.09 -33.93 -0.15
C LYS A 294 1.08 -32.53 -0.76
N ALA A 295 1.03 -32.61 -2.07
CA ALA A 295 0.81 -31.60 -3.06
C ALA A 295 -0.34 -30.62 -2.71
N TRP A 296 -0.03 -29.34 -2.80
CA TRP A 296 -1.02 -28.32 -3.11
C TRP A 296 -1.16 -28.22 -4.64
N LYS A 297 -2.18 -28.89 -5.18
CA LYS A 297 -2.68 -28.67 -6.54
C LYS A 297 -4.05 -28.01 -6.46
N GLY A 298 -4.20 -26.92 -7.23
CA GLY A 298 -5.51 -26.53 -7.71
C GLY A 298 -5.85 -25.06 -7.57
N PHE A 299 -5.43 -24.23 -8.52
CA PHE A 299 -6.29 -23.27 -9.20
C PHE A 299 -5.52 -22.79 -10.44
N ALA A 300 -5.66 -23.53 -11.51
CA ALA A 300 -5.31 -23.09 -12.86
C ALA A 300 -6.50 -23.35 -13.78
N ALA A 301 -6.83 -22.34 -14.56
CA ALA A 301 -7.53 -22.36 -15.84
C ALA A 301 -9.05 -22.58 -15.84
N HIS A 302 -9.79 -21.49 -16.10
CA HIS A 302 -10.82 -21.51 -17.12
C HIS A 302 -10.63 -20.31 -18.05
N GLY A 303 -9.92 -20.56 -19.16
CA GLY A 303 -10.05 -19.81 -20.38
C GLY A 303 -11.20 -20.40 -21.17
N GLY A 304 -12.11 -19.59 -21.64
CA GLY A 304 -13.23 -19.94 -22.50
C GLY A 304 -13.54 -18.77 -23.43
N ARG A 305 -13.32 -19.03 -24.69
CA ARG A 305 -13.57 -18.18 -25.88
C ARG A 305 -15.02 -17.68 -25.94
N ALA A 306 -15.19 -16.47 -26.33
CA ALA A 306 -15.92 -15.94 -27.50
C ALA A 306 -15.80 -14.40 -27.50
#